data_c43dce0f7c234403288eb56b8fe9b3c8
#
_entry.id   c43dce0f7c234403288eb56b8fe9b3c8
#
_cell.length_a   1.000
_cell.length_b   1.000
_cell.length_c   1.000
_cell.angle_alpha   90.00
_cell.angle_beta   90.00
_cell.angle_gamma   90.00
#
_symmetry.space_group_name_H-M   'P 1'
#
loop_
_entity.id
_entity.type
_entity.pdbx_description
1 polymer ?
#
loop_
_entity_poly.entity_id
_entity_poly.type
_entity_poly.pdbx_seq_one_letter_code
_entity_poly.pdbx_strand_id
1 'polypeptide(L)'
;MSRKITASLFISLDGVVEAPDQWHFPYFDEAMGAAVGAGLDSTEVLLFGRTTYDSFAGAWPEREAAGGEDAGFAKQLGDMRKIVFSRSRLDLRWRNSEQAEGDVAEVAAALKREPGGDISLSGSVSVVRQLLAAGLLDELHLLVHPIAVRRGMRLFDEGGPSIPLKLLTSETFPTGVLNLVYGPDTTPPAGGYDEAVATLGE
;
A
#
# COMPACT_ATOMS: atom_id res chain seq x y z
N MET A 1 -20.43 0.57 9.14
CA MET A 1 -19.78 0.62 7.81
C MET A 1 -18.72 -0.46 7.79
N SER A 2 -18.47 -1.09 6.65
CA SER A 2 -17.36 -2.05 6.53
C SER A 2 -16.04 -1.30 6.60
N ARG A 3 -15.02 -1.86 7.27
CA ARG A 3 -13.65 -1.31 7.30
C ARG A 3 -13.08 -1.31 5.89
N LYS A 4 -12.35 -0.26 5.54
CA LYS A 4 -11.61 -0.24 4.27
C LYS A 4 -10.28 -0.95 4.41
N ILE A 5 -9.82 -1.57 3.32
CA ILE A 5 -8.44 -2.03 3.17
C ILE A 5 -7.76 -1.13 2.15
N THR A 6 -6.70 -0.44 2.58
CA THR A 6 -5.93 0.49 1.76
C THR A 6 -4.48 0.04 1.66
N ALA A 7 -3.89 0.13 0.47
CA ALA A 7 -2.46 -0.10 0.28
C ALA A 7 -1.79 1.18 -0.23
N SER A 8 -0.74 1.65 0.43
CA SER A 8 0.04 2.80 0.00
C SER A 8 1.47 2.38 -0.34
N LEU A 9 1.92 2.71 -1.56
CA LEU A 9 3.21 2.27 -2.09
C LEU A 9 3.96 3.43 -2.74
N PHE A 10 5.24 3.57 -2.38
CA PHE A 10 6.20 4.29 -3.23
C PHE A 10 6.48 3.44 -4.45
N ILE A 11 6.31 4.00 -5.63
CA ILE A 11 6.49 3.30 -6.90
C ILE A 11 7.26 4.18 -7.88
N SER A 12 8.20 3.59 -8.59
CA SER A 12 8.92 4.27 -9.66
C SER A 12 8.07 4.34 -10.93
N LEU A 13 8.46 5.21 -11.88
CA LEU A 13 7.78 5.36 -13.16
C LEU A 13 7.72 4.06 -13.97
N ASP A 14 8.70 3.17 -13.78
CA ASP A 14 8.74 1.84 -14.41
C ASP A 14 8.17 0.71 -13.54
N GLY A 15 7.43 1.08 -12.46
CA GLY A 15 6.62 0.16 -11.66
C GLY A 15 7.36 -0.58 -10.55
N VAL A 16 8.62 -0.22 -10.26
CA VAL A 16 9.41 -0.84 -9.16
C VAL A 16 8.92 -0.31 -7.82
N VAL A 17 8.71 -1.22 -6.87
CA VAL A 17 8.26 -0.95 -5.48
C VAL A 17 9.21 -1.52 -4.42
N GLU A 18 10.28 -2.18 -4.86
CA GLU A 18 11.29 -2.76 -3.96
C GLU A 18 12.25 -1.71 -3.46
N ALA A 19 12.65 -1.83 -2.17
CA ALA A 19 13.66 -1.01 -1.52
C ALA A 19 13.51 0.49 -1.80
N PRO A 20 12.33 1.11 -1.55
CA PRO A 20 12.10 2.52 -1.85
C PRO A 20 13.05 3.44 -1.10
N ASP A 21 13.56 3.02 0.06
CA ASP A 21 14.56 3.72 0.85
C ASP A 21 15.83 4.06 0.06
N GLN A 22 16.13 3.33 -1.03
CA GLN A 22 17.30 3.56 -1.87
C GLN A 22 17.11 4.66 -2.93
N TRP A 23 15.87 5.06 -3.24
CA TRP A 23 15.62 5.94 -4.37
C TRP A 23 14.52 7.00 -4.15
N HIS A 24 13.66 6.89 -3.12
CA HIS A 24 12.54 7.82 -2.96
C HIS A 24 12.90 9.11 -2.21
N PHE A 25 13.87 9.07 -1.28
CA PHE A 25 14.19 10.21 -0.40
C PHE A 25 14.54 11.51 -1.11
N PRO A 26 15.20 11.54 -2.29
CA PRO A 26 15.43 12.81 -3.02
C PRO A 26 14.14 13.53 -3.44
N TYR A 27 13.01 12.85 -3.42
CA TYR A 27 11.70 13.38 -3.80
C TYR A 27 10.78 13.58 -2.59
N PHE A 28 11.26 13.29 -1.38
CA PHE A 28 10.46 13.43 -0.17
C PHE A 28 10.33 14.90 0.21
N ASP A 29 9.10 15.38 0.36
CA ASP A 29 8.77 16.74 0.78
C ASP A 29 7.64 16.73 1.84
N GLU A 30 7.26 17.91 2.32
CA GLU A 30 6.19 18.08 3.31
C GLU A 30 4.84 17.55 2.81
N ALA A 31 4.54 17.75 1.51
CA ALA A 31 3.30 17.28 0.92
C ALA A 31 3.22 15.74 0.93
N MET A 32 4.32 15.07 0.60
CA MET A 32 4.41 13.60 0.68
C MET A 32 4.29 13.12 2.12
N GLY A 33 4.98 13.76 3.06
CA GLY A 33 4.88 13.45 4.49
C GLY A 33 3.45 13.56 5.00
N ALA A 34 2.74 14.63 4.63
CA ALA A 34 1.34 14.85 4.98
C ALA A 34 0.42 13.76 4.38
N ALA A 35 0.62 13.39 3.10
CA ALA A 35 -0.16 12.35 2.43
C ALA A 35 0.05 10.97 3.08
N VAL A 36 1.28 10.62 3.44
CA VAL A 36 1.61 9.37 4.16
C VAL A 36 0.97 9.35 5.55
N GLY A 37 1.03 10.47 6.29
CA GLY A 37 0.39 10.61 7.61
C GLY A 37 -1.12 10.48 7.53
N ALA A 38 -1.77 11.22 6.64
CA ALA A 38 -3.22 11.18 6.45
C ALA A 38 -3.74 9.78 6.09
N GLY A 39 -2.95 8.98 5.36
CA GLY A 39 -3.28 7.59 5.04
C GLY A 39 -3.36 6.67 6.27
N LEU A 40 -2.84 7.10 7.42
CA LEU A 40 -2.84 6.33 8.66
C LEU A 40 -3.83 6.85 9.72
N ASP A 41 -4.48 8.00 9.51
CA ASP A 41 -5.33 8.64 10.53
C ASP A 41 -6.52 7.78 10.96
N SER A 42 -7.13 7.04 10.03
CA SER A 42 -8.24 6.11 10.31
C SER A 42 -7.80 4.67 10.55
N THR A 43 -6.49 4.39 10.46
CA THR A 43 -5.95 3.03 10.51
C THR A 43 -5.84 2.50 11.93
N GLU A 44 -6.39 1.32 12.16
CA GLU A 44 -6.23 0.56 13.41
C GLU A 44 -5.40 -0.71 13.23
N VAL A 45 -5.38 -1.28 12.02
CA VAL A 45 -4.68 -2.54 11.73
C VAL A 45 -3.73 -2.35 10.56
N LEU A 46 -2.50 -2.80 10.74
CA LEU A 46 -1.49 -2.89 9.68
C LEU A 46 -1.32 -4.34 9.24
N LEU A 47 -1.36 -4.58 7.94
CA LEU A 47 -1.05 -5.89 7.36
C LEU A 47 0.37 -5.90 6.80
N PHE A 48 1.12 -6.92 7.14
CA PHE A 48 2.50 -7.11 6.71
C PHE A 48 2.74 -8.50 6.12
N GLY A 49 3.56 -8.59 5.09
CA GLY A 49 4.34 -9.78 4.83
C GLY A 49 5.62 -9.74 5.66
N ARG A 50 6.25 -10.91 5.84
CA ARG A 50 7.44 -11.07 6.69
C ARG A 50 8.53 -10.03 6.41
N THR A 51 8.98 -9.90 5.15
CA THR A 51 10.11 -9.02 4.80
C THR A 51 9.85 -7.56 5.15
N THR A 52 8.65 -7.06 4.90
CA THR A 52 8.27 -5.70 5.25
C THR A 52 8.15 -5.52 6.76
N TYR A 53 7.60 -6.52 7.47
CA TYR A 53 7.57 -6.51 8.92
C TYR A 53 8.97 -6.44 9.53
N ASP A 54 9.88 -7.30 9.07
CA ASP A 54 11.26 -7.34 9.58
C ASP A 54 11.97 -5.99 9.38
N SER A 55 11.76 -5.33 8.23
CA SER A 55 12.29 -3.99 7.95
C SER A 55 11.71 -2.93 8.89
N PHE A 56 10.41 -2.92 9.07
CA PHE A 56 9.73 -1.94 9.95
C PHE A 56 10.08 -2.17 11.43
N ALA A 57 10.04 -3.41 11.89
CA ALA A 57 10.37 -3.78 13.26
C ALA A 57 11.85 -3.54 13.61
N GLY A 58 12.73 -3.54 12.61
CA GLY A 58 14.14 -3.19 12.78
C GLY A 58 14.43 -1.69 12.84
N ALA A 59 13.50 -0.84 12.39
CA ALA A 59 13.74 0.61 12.29
C ALA A 59 12.88 1.43 13.25
N TRP A 60 11.57 1.20 13.29
CA TRP A 60 10.63 2.10 13.96
C TRP A 60 10.71 2.11 15.49
N PRO A 61 10.91 0.97 16.20
CA PRO A 61 11.07 0.99 17.65
C PRO A 61 12.27 1.82 18.12
N GLU A 62 13.38 1.79 17.38
CA GLU A 62 14.55 2.60 17.69
C GLU A 62 14.30 4.10 17.48
N ARG A 63 13.59 4.48 16.40
CA ARG A 63 13.20 5.87 16.12
C ARG A 63 12.25 6.41 17.18
N GLU A 64 11.29 5.61 17.64
CA GLU A 64 10.41 5.98 18.76
C GLU A 64 11.22 6.25 20.04
N ALA A 65 12.15 5.35 20.37
CA ALA A 65 12.98 5.48 21.57
C ALA A 65 13.96 6.66 21.50
N ALA A 66 14.43 7.01 20.30
CA ALA A 66 15.33 8.15 20.10
C ALA A 66 14.66 9.52 20.31
N GLY A 67 13.32 9.63 20.22
CA GLY A 67 12.59 10.85 20.52
C GLY A 67 12.79 11.99 19.50
N GLY A 68 13.21 11.68 18.27
CA GLY A 68 13.39 12.66 17.17
C GLY A 68 12.07 13.07 16.52
N GLU A 69 12.17 13.75 15.38
CA GLU A 69 11.01 14.26 14.61
C GLU A 69 10.02 13.14 14.25
N ASP A 70 10.53 11.94 13.95
CA ASP A 70 9.72 10.76 13.58
C ASP A 70 9.09 10.04 14.80
N ALA A 71 9.39 10.42 16.04
CA ALA A 71 8.99 9.66 17.23
C ALA A 71 7.46 9.53 17.37
N GLY A 72 6.73 10.58 17.01
CA GLY A 72 5.26 10.59 17.02
C GLY A 72 4.69 9.58 16.02
N PHE A 73 5.21 9.56 14.80
CA PHE A 73 4.81 8.63 13.75
C PHE A 73 5.22 7.18 14.10
N ALA A 74 6.43 7.00 14.63
CA ALA A 74 6.92 5.71 15.09
C ALA A 74 6.06 5.13 16.23
N LYS A 75 5.62 5.99 17.17
CA LYS A 75 4.70 5.62 18.24
C LYS A 75 3.34 5.19 17.68
N GLN A 76 2.77 5.95 16.74
CA GLN A 76 1.50 5.64 16.09
C GLN A 76 1.56 4.24 15.43
N LEU A 77 2.60 3.96 14.64
CA LEU A 77 2.82 2.63 14.05
C LEU A 77 2.97 1.54 15.12
N GLY A 78 3.68 1.82 16.21
CA GLY A 78 3.87 0.90 17.33
C GLY A 78 2.56 0.54 18.03
N ASP A 79 1.65 1.49 18.18
CA ASP A 79 0.39 1.31 18.90
C ASP A 79 -0.67 0.55 18.07
N MET A 80 -0.62 0.61 16.74
CA MET A 80 -1.53 -0.13 15.87
C MET A 80 -1.36 -1.65 16.02
N ARG A 81 -2.45 -2.41 15.85
CA ARG A 81 -2.40 -3.88 15.72
C ARG A 81 -1.74 -4.26 14.40
N LYS A 82 -0.82 -5.21 14.43
CA LYS A 82 -0.09 -5.68 13.25
C LYS A 82 -0.33 -7.15 13.02
N ILE A 83 -0.77 -7.50 11.83
CA ILE A 83 -0.99 -8.89 11.40
C ILE A 83 0.05 -9.23 10.34
N VAL A 84 0.86 -10.25 10.60
CA VAL A 84 2.02 -10.60 9.78
C VAL A 84 1.81 -11.95 9.10
N PHE A 85 1.78 -11.93 7.77
CA PHE A 85 1.67 -13.13 6.94
C PHE A 85 3.04 -13.75 6.69
N SER A 86 3.17 -15.03 7.02
CA SER A 86 4.39 -15.82 6.79
C SER A 86 4.08 -17.29 6.67
N ARG A 87 4.83 -17.99 5.81
CA ARG A 87 4.78 -19.46 5.68
C ARG A 87 5.52 -20.20 6.80
N SER A 88 6.37 -19.51 7.54
CA SER A 88 7.12 -20.05 8.67
C SER A 88 6.74 -19.33 9.94
N ARG A 89 6.96 -19.99 11.08
CA ARG A 89 6.78 -19.38 12.40
C ARG A 89 7.71 -18.18 12.55
N LEU A 90 7.20 -17.08 13.13
CA LEU A 90 7.89 -15.83 13.35
C LEU A 90 8.16 -15.60 14.84
N ASP A 91 9.27 -14.95 15.14
CA ASP A 91 9.56 -14.32 16.44
C ASP A 91 9.23 -12.82 16.31
N LEU A 92 8.01 -12.44 16.69
CA LEU A 92 7.49 -11.08 16.55
C LEU A 92 7.86 -10.28 17.81
N ARG A 93 8.78 -9.30 17.66
CA ARG A 93 9.30 -8.50 18.77
C ARG A 93 8.72 -7.09 18.86
N TRP A 94 8.10 -6.60 17.78
CA TRP A 94 7.44 -5.31 17.81
C TRP A 94 6.09 -5.44 18.49
N ARG A 95 5.78 -4.53 19.44
CA ARG A 95 4.53 -4.60 20.21
C ARG A 95 3.29 -4.65 19.31
N ASN A 96 2.21 -5.25 19.80
CA ASN A 96 0.93 -5.39 19.10
C ASN A 96 1.04 -6.13 17.77
N SER A 97 1.99 -7.05 17.64
CA SER A 97 2.18 -7.87 16.45
C SER A 97 1.76 -9.31 16.69
N GLU A 98 1.07 -9.88 15.73
CA GLU A 98 0.66 -11.29 15.73
C GLU A 98 0.86 -11.91 14.34
N GLN A 99 1.12 -13.21 14.30
CA GLN A 99 1.19 -13.93 13.04
C GLN A 99 -0.22 -14.31 12.59
N ALA A 100 -0.52 -14.08 11.31
CA ALA A 100 -1.79 -14.47 10.72
C ALA A 100 -2.00 -15.98 10.77
N GLU A 101 -3.20 -16.41 11.14
CA GLU A 101 -3.66 -17.81 11.06
C GLU A 101 -4.60 -17.93 9.85
N GLY A 102 -4.06 -18.36 8.70
CA GLY A 102 -4.79 -18.49 7.45
C GLY A 102 -4.14 -17.73 6.28
N ASP A 103 -4.80 -17.78 5.14
CA ASP A 103 -4.34 -17.04 3.97
C ASP A 103 -4.74 -15.55 4.00
N VAL A 104 -4.15 -14.76 3.11
CA VAL A 104 -4.37 -13.31 3.07
C VAL A 104 -5.83 -12.97 2.84
N ALA A 105 -6.51 -13.67 1.94
CA ALA A 105 -7.88 -13.34 1.56
C ALA A 105 -8.87 -13.68 2.69
N GLU A 106 -8.71 -14.83 3.34
CA GLU A 106 -9.54 -15.26 4.47
C GLU A 106 -9.43 -14.31 5.65
N VAL A 107 -8.18 -14.00 6.06
CA VAL A 107 -7.91 -13.10 7.19
C VAL A 107 -8.41 -11.68 6.89
N ALA A 108 -8.13 -11.14 5.71
CA ALA A 108 -8.57 -9.81 5.31
C ALA A 108 -10.10 -9.72 5.24
N ALA A 109 -10.78 -10.72 4.69
CA ALA A 109 -12.23 -10.76 4.65
C ALA A 109 -12.86 -10.86 6.05
N ALA A 110 -12.21 -11.57 6.99
CA ALA A 110 -12.65 -11.62 8.38
C ALA A 110 -12.51 -10.26 9.06
N LEU A 111 -11.35 -9.60 8.92
CA LEU A 111 -11.09 -8.28 9.48
C LEU A 111 -12.05 -7.21 8.95
N LYS A 112 -12.42 -7.26 7.68
CA LYS A 112 -13.41 -6.32 7.09
C LYS A 112 -14.78 -6.42 7.75
N ARG A 113 -15.13 -7.57 8.34
CA ARG A 113 -16.42 -7.79 9.05
C ARG A 113 -16.38 -7.36 10.50
N GLU A 114 -15.19 -7.20 11.10
CA GLU A 114 -15.04 -6.69 12.45
C GLU A 114 -15.39 -5.20 12.53
N PRO A 115 -15.91 -4.70 13.66
CA PRO A 115 -16.02 -3.28 13.88
C PRO A 115 -14.63 -2.69 14.11
N GLY A 116 -14.42 -1.43 13.72
CA GLY A 116 -13.16 -0.70 13.97
C GLY A 116 -12.78 0.21 12.84
N GLY A 117 -11.60 0.82 12.97
CA GLY A 117 -10.97 1.67 11.97
C GLY A 117 -10.41 0.89 10.78
N ASP A 118 -9.83 1.57 9.83
CA ASP A 118 -9.37 1.02 8.57
C ASP A 118 -8.18 0.06 8.73
N ILE A 119 -7.93 -0.70 7.70
CA ILE A 119 -6.84 -1.68 7.59
C ILE A 119 -5.90 -1.17 6.51
N SER A 120 -4.61 -1.00 6.84
CA SER A 120 -3.66 -0.43 5.89
C SER A 120 -2.45 -1.33 5.66
N LEU A 121 -1.85 -1.17 4.48
CA LEU A 121 -0.59 -1.78 4.10
C LEU A 121 0.35 -0.70 3.55
N SER A 122 1.59 -0.70 4.04
CA SER A 122 2.66 0.10 3.46
C SER A 122 3.73 -0.84 2.92
N GLY A 123 3.46 -1.43 1.79
CA GLY A 123 4.31 -2.46 1.21
C GLY A 123 3.78 -3.88 1.42
N SER A 124 4.69 -4.88 1.33
CA SER A 124 4.39 -6.30 1.16
C SER A 124 3.67 -6.57 -0.15
N VAL A 125 4.38 -6.37 -1.25
CA VAL A 125 3.86 -6.50 -2.62
C VAL A 125 3.05 -7.79 -2.80
N SER A 126 3.51 -8.91 -2.24
CA SER A 126 2.80 -10.19 -2.32
C SER A 126 1.45 -10.17 -1.62
N VAL A 127 1.30 -9.41 -0.53
CA VAL A 127 0.01 -9.26 0.18
C VAL A 127 -0.92 -8.36 -0.64
N VAL A 128 -0.41 -7.23 -1.14
CA VAL A 128 -1.18 -6.31 -2.01
C VAL A 128 -1.71 -7.04 -3.24
N ARG A 129 -0.88 -7.82 -3.94
CA ARG A 129 -1.29 -8.60 -5.11
C ARG A 129 -2.40 -9.61 -4.79
N GLN A 130 -2.31 -10.30 -3.65
CA GLN A 130 -3.34 -11.24 -3.22
C GLN A 130 -4.66 -10.54 -2.90
N LEU A 131 -4.61 -9.36 -2.25
CA LEU A 131 -5.80 -8.56 -1.98
C LEU A 131 -6.45 -8.02 -3.26
N LEU A 132 -5.65 -7.57 -4.23
CA LEU A 132 -6.13 -7.16 -5.56
C LEU A 132 -6.80 -8.33 -6.28
N ALA A 133 -6.15 -9.49 -6.33
CA ALA A 133 -6.68 -10.68 -6.99
C ALA A 133 -7.97 -11.20 -6.34
N ALA A 134 -8.12 -11.03 -5.02
CA ALA A 134 -9.31 -11.40 -4.28
C ALA A 134 -10.43 -10.33 -4.31
N GLY A 135 -10.20 -9.17 -4.92
CA GLY A 135 -11.16 -8.05 -4.92
C GLY A 135 -11.43 -7.47 -3.53
N LEU A 136 -10.47 -7.58 -2.61
CA LEU A 136 -10.60 -7.14 -1.23
C LEU A 136 -9.96 -5.78 -0.94
N LEU A 137 -9.08 -5.29 -1.84
CA LEU A 137 -8.47 -3.98 -1.70
C LEU A 137 -9.46 -2.90 -2.15
N ASP A 138 -9.80 -1.97 -1.26
CA ASP A 138 -10.73 -0.88 -1.53
C ASP A 138 -10.04 0.30 -2.18
N GLU A 139 -8.80 0.61 -1.77
CA GLU A 139 -8.02 1.71 -2.34
C GLU A 139 -6.55 1.32 -2.50
N LEU A 140 -5.99 1.64 -3.65
CA LEU A 140 -4.57 1.52 -3.98
C LEU A 140 -3.99 2.93 -4.17
N HIS A 141 -3.19 3.36 -3.21
CA HIS A 141 -2.49 4.65 -3.24
C HIS A 141 -1.10 4.44 -3.81
N LEU A 142 -0.79 5.12 -4.89
CA LEU A 142 0.49 5.06 -5.58
C LEU A 142 1.16 6.43 -5.57
N LEU A 143 2.28 6.54 -4.87
CA LEU A 143 3.16 7.70 -4.92
C LEU A 143 4.19 7.45 -6.04
N VAL A 144 3.82 7.88 -7.26
CA VAL A 144 4.60 7.60 -8.48
C VAL A 144 5.74 8.61 -8.60
N HIS A 145 6.96 8.12 -8.39
CA HIS A 145 8.18 8.93 -8.44
C HIS A 145 8.68 9.11 -9.87
N PRO A 146 9.17 10.29 -10.25
CA PRO A 146 9.67 10.59 -11.60
C PRO A 146 11.07 9.98 -11.84
N ILE A 147 11.22 8.68 -11.60
CA ILE A 147 12.45 7.91 -11.75
C ILE A 147 12.16 6.54 -12.35
N ALA A 148 13.01 6.06 -13.23
CA ALA A 148 13.03 4.68 -13.69
C ALA A 148 14.18 3.94 -12.98
N VAL A 149 13.85 3.08 -12.02
CA VAL A 149 14.82 2.33 -11.21
C VAL A 149 15.45 1.17 -11.98
N ARG A 150 14.72 0.59 -12.91
CA ARG A 150 15.12 -0.45 -13.88
C ARG A 150 15.48 -1.83 -13.31
N ARG A 151 15.50 -1.99 -12.00
CA ARG A 151 15.78 -3.26 -11.29
C ARG A 151 14.93 -3.35 -10.03
N GLY A 152 14.63 -4.55 -9.59
CA GLY A 152 13.83 -4.82 -8.40
C GLY A 152 12.41 -5.31 -8.71
N MET A 153 11.68 -5.66 -7.68
CA MET A 153 10.31 -6.17 -7.77
C MET A 153 9.36 -5.05 -8.22
N ARG A 154 8.52 -5.34 -9.20
CA ARG A 154 7.45 -4.45 -9.64
C ARG A 154 6.15 -4.74 -8.91
N LEU A 155 5.23 -3.77 -8.86
CA LEU A 155 3.91 -3.98 -8.26
C LEU A 155 3.11 -5.02 -9.02
N PHE A 156 3.04 -4.91 -10.34
CA PHE A 156 2.38 -5.88 -11.19
C PHE A 156 3.41 -6.79 -11.87
N ASP A 157 3.18 -8.10 -11.76
CA ASP A 157 4.00 -9.12 -12.41
C ASP A 157 3.42 -9.48 -13.79
N GLU A 158 4.20 -10.22 -14.55
CA GLU A 158 3.76 -10.72 -15.87
C GLU A 158 2.82 -11.92 -15.69
N GLY A 159 1.85 -12.05 -16.60
CA GLY A 159 1.09 -13.29 -16.80
C GLY A 159 -0.19 -13.45 -15.99
N GLY A 160 -0.64 -12.43 -15.26
CA GLY A 160 -1.97 -12.43 -14.63
C GLY A 160 -3.07 -11.89 -15.54
N PRO A 161 -4.36 -12.06 -15.19
CA PRO A 161 -5.45 -11.35 -15.84
C PRO A 161 -5.35 -9.85 -15.58
N SER A 162 -5.88 -9.03 -16.49
CA SER A 162 -6.01 -7.59 -16.28
C SER A 162 -6.81 -7.30 -15.02
N ILE A 163 -6.38 -6.29 -14.26
CA ILE A 163 -7.06 -5.81 -13.06
C ILE A 163 -7.59 -4.40 -13.38
N PRO A 164 -8.88 -4.25 -13.72
CA PRO A 164 -9.44 -2.94 -13.98
C PRO A 164 -9.46 -2.08 -12.71
N LEU A 165 -8.93 -0.87 -12.83
CA LEU A 165 -8.87 0.10 -11.75
C LEU A 165 -9.46 1.44 -12.21
N LYS A 166 -10.20 2.09 -11.31
CA LYS A 166 -10.77 3.43 -11.53
C LYS A 166 -9.96 4.44 -10.74
N LEU A 167 -9.48 5.49 -11.38
CA LEU A 167 -8.86 6.63 -10.71
C LEU A 167 -9.91 7.36 -9.86
N LEU A 168 -9.64 7.49 -8.57
CA LEU A 168 -10.48 8.19 -7.59
C LEU A 168 -9.99 9.62 -7.37
N THR A 169 -8.69 9.79 -7.12
CA THR A 169 -8.05 11.10 -6.95
C THR A 169 -6.66 11.11 -7.57
N SER A 170 -6.21 12.31 -7.95
CA SER A 170 -4.84 12.54 -8.41
C SER A 170 -4.36 13.91 -7.93
N GLU A 171 -3.11 13.97 -7.50
CA GLU A 171 -2.45 15.18 -7.06
C GLU A 171 -0.99 15.16 -7.53
N THR A 172 -0.43 16.31 -7.85
CA THR A 172 0.98 16.44 -8.20
C THR A 172 1.70 17.20 -7.09
N PHE A 173 2.73 16.59 -6.51
CA PHE A 173 3.56 17.26 -5.52
C PHE A 173 4.64 18.14 -6.17
N PRO A 174 5.18 19.15 -5.44
CA PRO A 174 6.21 20.05 -5.96
C PRO A 174 7.45 19.34 -6.50
N THR A 175 7.78 18.17 -5.95
CA THR A 175 8.91 17.32 -6.38
C THR A 175 8.64 16.55 -7.67
N GLY A 176 7.44 16.67 -8.26
CA GLY A 176 7.02 15.93 -9.44
C GLY A 176 6.49 14.53 -9.17
N VAL A 177 6.35 14.12 -7.91
CA VAL A 177 5.69 12.88 -7.53
C VAL A 177 4.19 13.02 -7.76
N LEU A 178 3.58 11.98 -8.34
CA LEU A 178 2.13 11.89 -8.50
C LEU A 178 1.56 11.04 -7.37
N ASN A 179 0.63 11.61 -6.60
CA ASN A 179 -0.18 10.88 -5.62
C ASN A 179 -1.48 10.45 -6.30
N LEU A 180 -1.58 9.17 -6.63
CA LEU A 180 -2.70 8.58 -7.36
C LEU A 180 -3.44 7.59 -6.45
N VAL A 181 -4.75 7.75 -6.33
CA VAL A 181 -5.59 6.81 -5.61
C VAL A 181 -6.51 6.11 -6.59
N TYR A 182 -6.43 4.79 -6.62
CA TYR A 182 -7.28 3.94 -7.43
C TYR A 182 -8.19 3.08 -6.55
N GLY A 183 -9.40 2.83 -7.03
CA GLY A 183 -10.30 1.80 -6.51
C GLY A 183 -10.57 0.71 -7.54
N PRO A 184 -11.25 -0.38 -7.15
CA PRO A 184 -11.67 -1.40 -8.10
C PRO A 184 -12.67 -0.83 -9.11
N ASP A 185 -12.47 -1.11 -10.39
CA ASP A 185 -13.44 -0.81 -11.43
C ASP A 185 -14.32 -2.03 -11.71
N THR A 186 -15.57 -1.96 -11.28
CA THR A 186 -16.56 -3.03 -11.49
C THR A 186 -17.25 -2.95 -12.85
N THR A 187 -17.06 -1.84 -13.57
CA THR A 187 -17.62 -1.58 -14.89
C THR A 187 -16.58 -0.96 -15.82
N PRO A 188 -15.47 -1.70 -16.10
CA PRO A 188 -14.41 -1.13 -16.92
C PRO A 188 -14.94 -0.80 -18.31
N PRO A 189 -14.37 0.23 -18.97
CA PRO A 189 -14.74 0.56 -20.33
C PRO A 189 -14.63 -0.68 -21.23
N ALA A 190 -15.70 -0.97 -21.95
CA ALA A 190 -15.73 -2.01 -22.96
C ALA A 190 -15.72 -1.33 -24.34
N GLY A 191 -15.15 -1.98 -25.32
CA GLY A 191 -15.15 -1.49 -26.69
C GLY A 191 -13.81 -1.68 -27.39
N GLY A 192 -13.86 -1.77 -28.70
CA GLY A 192 -12.70 -1.85 -29.56
C GLY A 192 -12.36 -0.50 -30.20
N TYR A 193 -11.39 -0.53 -31.11
CA TYR A 193 -10.93 0.65 -31.85
C TYR A 193 -12.07 1.37 -32.59
N ASP A 194 -12.97 0.61 -33.23
CA ASP A 194 -14.06 1.17 -34.04
C ASP A 194 -15.06 1.95 -33.19
N GLU A 195 -15.39 1.48 -31.98
CA GLU A 195 -16.25 2.16 -31.02
C GLU A 195 -15.59 3.42 -30.45
N ALA A 196 -14.28 3.34 -30.16
CA ALA A 196 -13.51 4.51 -29.71
C ALA A 196 -13.46 5.60 -30.79
N VAL A 197 -13.32 5.25 -32.06
CA VAL A 197 -13.31 6.20 -33.19
C VAL A 197 -14.69 6.83 -33.37
N ALA A 198 -15.77 6.06 -33.21
CA ALA A 198 -17.14 6.59 -33.34
C ALA A 198 -17.43 7.70 -32.32
N THR A 199 -16.89 7.61 -31.10
CA THR A 199 -17.04 8.64 -30.05
C THR A 199 -16.22 9.92 -30.26
N LEU A 200 -15.19 9.89 -31.14
CA LEU A 200 -14.37 11.07 -31.46
C LEU A 200 -14.97 11.92 -32.59
N GLY A 201 -16.03 11.45 -33.25
CA GLY A 201 -16.69 12.11 -34.37
C GLY A 201 -17.95 12.89 -34.02
N GLU A 202 -18.31 12.95 -32.73
CA GLU A 202 -19.37 13.80 -32.17
C GLU A 202 -18.78 15.01 -31.45
#